data_849960ecbbef290bf5f35e903832b725
#
_entry.id   849960ecbbef290bf5f35e903832b725
#
_cell.length_a   1.000
_cell.length_b   1.000
_cell.length_c   1.000
_cell.angle_alpha   90.00
_cell.angle_beta   90.00
_cell.angle_gamma   90.00
#
_symmetry.space_group_name_H-M   'P 1'
#
loop_
_entity.id
_entity.type
_entity.pdbx_description
1 polymer ?
#
loop_
_entity_poly.entity_id
_entity_poly.type
_entity_poly.pdbx_seq_one_letter_code
_entity_poly.pdbx_strand_id
1 'polypeptide(L)'
;KVILPLVGKEIPVVCDTYVDREFGTGVVKITPAHDPNDFEVGVRHGLPVVKVLTDDAHMTQDCGKYAGMDRYEARKAIVADLQEAGYLKEIEPLKHEVGTCYRCHTVIEPMVSKQWFVKMEPLAKPAIESVEKGEIKFVPDRFTKNYLNWMRGSRDWCISRQLWWGHQIPAWYCADCGAATVAKSAPAACPHCGSTNLTQDPDTLDTWFSSALWPFSTLGWPNENAEDYNYFYPTNTLVTGYDIIGFWVSRMIFSGLAYTGKAPFDTVLIHGIVRDSQGRKMSKSLGNGIDPLKVIDEYGADALRMMLMVGSTAGNDMRYSDEKVTASRNFANKLWNASRFVQMTLPEDFEPGMPAEELLDMSDKWVLSELARTAAEVTANLDKYELGLAAEKVENFIWDIYCDWYIEICKSRLNGEDAQQADTARKVLVWVLDKALKLLHPFMPFITEEIYQALPGSAETIMTQEWPDAGKMTAWPQECADFEVLMDYIKAVRTIRNDMNVHPAKKTSMTIETANPAAFQKGGAYLARFAFATDVALTEKYTGTTDGVVTVVTPAARGFIPMMELIDREKELKRLHKELEKAEKEANMFRNQLNNPKF
;
A
#
# COMPACT_ATOMS: atom_id res chain seq x y z
N LYS A 1 48.73 13.58 33.21
CA LYS A 1 47.95 12.82 34.17
C LYS A 1 47.32 13.75 35.18
N VAL A 2 46.14 13.39 35.69
CA VAL A 2 45.46 14.04 36.78
C VAL A 2 45.00 13.00 37.81
N ILE A 3 44.79 13.45 39.05
CA ILE A 3 44.27 12.57 40.12
C ILE A 3 42.77 12.74 40.19
N LEU A 4 42.02 11.62 40.06
CA LEU A 4 40.58 11.62 40.21
C LEU A 4 40.21 11.87 41.66
N PRO A 5 39.43 12.92 42.00
CA PRO A 5 39.02 13.20 43.40
C PRO A 5 38.27 12.03 44.02
N LEU A 6 38.29 11.92 45.32
CA LEU A 6 37.66 10.89 46.19
C LEU A 6 38.25 9.47 46.03
N VAL A 7 38.64 9.07 44.83
CA VAL A 7 39.20 7.73 44.53
C VAL A 7 40.72 7.73 44.58
N GLY A 8 41.35 8.86 44.38
CA GLY A 8 42.81 9.02 44.39
C GLY A 8 43.56 8.34 43.22
N LYS A 9 42.86 7.92 42.18
CA LYS A 9 43.40 7.21 41.04
C LYS A 9 44.00 8.19 39.99
N GLU A 10 45.18 7.92 39.54
CA GLU A 10 45.74 8.64 38.39
C GLU A 10 45.03 8.24 37.09
N ILE A 11 44.59 9.21 36.31
CA ILE A 11 44.02 9.04 34.99
C ILE A 11 44.81 9.85 33.95
N PRO A 12 44.94 9.34 32.70
CA PRO A 12 45.64 10.05 31.62
C PRO A 12 44.83 11.26 31.16
N VAL A 13 45.50 12.29 30.67
CA VAL A 13 44.94 13.39 29.90
C VAL A 13 45.28 13.15 28.44
N VAL A 14 44.24 13.15 27.58
CA VAL A 14 44.37 12.96 26.13
C VAL A 14 43.79 14.15 25.40
N CYS A 15 44.26 14.40 24.17
CA CYS A 15 43.69 15.42 23.28
C CYS A 15 42.91 14.68 22.18
N ASP A 16 41.65 14.99 22.00
CA ASP A 16 40.78 14.42 20.96
C ASP A 16 39.86 15.49 20.34
N THR A 17 39.55 15.32 19.06
CA THR A 17 38.64 16.21 18.32
C THR A 17 37.18 16.14 18.78
N TYR A 18 36.85 15.14 19.58
CA TYR A 18 35.55 14.98 20.23
C TYR A 18 35.27 16.13 21.22
N VAL A 19 36.32 16.74 21.79
CA VAL A 19 36.17 17.77 22.81
C VAL A 19 35.91 19.12 22.16
N ASP A 20 34.75 19.71 22.46
CA ASP A 20 34.43 21.09 22.10
C ASP A 20 35.12 22.06 23.09
N ARG A 21 36.03 22.88 22.59
CA ARG A 21 36.83 23.83 23.39
C ARG A 21 36.03 25.03 23.90
N GLU A 22 34.91 25.34 23.22
CA GLU A 22 34.06 26.47 23.54
C GLU A 22 32.93 26.10 24.51
N PHE A 23 32.72 24.81 24.71
CA PHE A 23 31.69 24.32 25.64
C PHE A 23 32.25 24.16 27.07
N GLY A 24 31.65 24.83 28.03
CA GLY A 24 32.04 24.76 29.45
C GLY A 24 33.50 25.17 29.69
N THR A 25 34.31 24.25 30.23
CA THR A 25 35.75 24.48 30.48
C THR A 25 36.63 23.99 29.32
N GLY A 26 36.09 23.42 28.27
CA GLY A 26 36.85 22.78 27.20
C GLY A 26 37.55 21.47 27.65
N VAL A 27 37.17 20.91 28.82
CA VAL A 27 37.69 19.65 29.35
C VAL A 27 36.55 18.72 29.64
N VAL A 28 36.64 17.48 29.10
CA VAL A 28 35.62 16.42 29.23
C VAL A 28 36.20 15.25 30.01
N LYS A 29 35.46 14.71 30.96
CA LYS A 29 35.76 13.42 31.60
C LYS A 29 35.30 12.29 30.69
N ILE A 30 36.18 11.42 30.30
CA ILE A 30 35.94 10.27 29.42
C ILE A 30 35.78 9.00 30.24
N THR A 31 34.64 8.29 30.05
CA THR A 31 34.32 7.04 30.75
C THR A 31 33.98 5.95 29.73
N PRO A 32 34.94 5.25 29.16
CA PRO A 32 34.76 4.33 28.03
C PRO A 32 33.76 3.20 28.27
N ALA A 33 33.52 2.83 29.54
CA ALA A 33 32.59 1.75 29.86
C ALA A 33 31.10 2.15 29.84
N HIS A 34 30.76 3.45 29.90
CA HIS A 34 29.41 3.94 30.21
C HIS A 34 28.85 4.98 29.26
N ASP A 35 29.58 5.32 28.17
CA ASP A 35 29.12 6.21 27.12
C ASP A 35 29.66 5.72 25.76
N PRO A 36 28.83 5.67 24.70
CA PRO A 36 29.26 5.21 23.38
C PRO A 36 30.35 6.08 22.75
N ASN A 37 30.28 7.40 22.93
CA ASN A 37 31.28 8.32 22.37
C ASN A 37 32.58 8.23 23.15
N ASP A 38 32.50 8.15 24.48
CA ASP A 38 33.66 7.92 25.35
C ASP A 38 34.35 6.59 25.04
N PHE A 39 33.58 5.55 24.69
CA PHE A 39 34.12 4.26 24.25
C PHE A 39 34.95 4.41 22.98
N GLU A 40 34.46 5.13 21.97
CA GLU A 40 35.23 5.39 20.73
C GLU A 40 36.51 6.20 21.01
N VAL A 41 36.47 7.20 21.88
CA VAL A 41 37.67 7.91 22.34
C VAL A 41 38.62 6.94 23.05
N GLY A 42 38.07 6.09 23.90
CA GLY A 42 38.84 5.05 24.60
C GLY A 42 39.58 4.12 23.65
N VAL A 43 38.94 3.66 22.59
CA VAL A 43 39.55 2.81 21.55
C VAL A 43 40.67 3.58 20.82
N ARG A 44 40.45 4.82 20.40
CA ARG A 44 41.45 5.62 19.69
C ARG A 44 42.71 5.89 20.52
N HIS A 45 42.57 6.04 21.82
CA HIS A 45 43.68 6.37 22.73
C HIS A 45 44.15 5.20 23.59
N GLY A 46 43.59 3.99 23.40
CA GLY A 46 43.95 2.83 24.19
C GLY A 46 43.66 2.95 25.70
N LEU A 47 42.56 3.66 26.03
CA LEU A 47 42.21 3.89 27.44
C LEU A 47 41.58 2.63 28.06
N PRO A 48 41.80 2.41 29.39
CA PRO A 48 41.19 1.26 30.06
C PRO A 48 39.68 1.40 30.14
N VAL A 49 38.95 0.31 29.92
CA VAL A 49 37.52 0.20 30.07
C VAL A 49 37.22 -0.22 31.50
N VAL A 50 36.80 0.74 32.34
CA VAL A 50 36.51 0.51 33.77
C VAL A 50 35.00 0.58 33.99
N LYS A 51 34.36 -0.56 34.30
CA LYS A 51 32.96 -0.61 34.68
C LYS A 51 32.80 -0.18 36.13
N VAL A 52 31.94 0.81 36.38
CA VAL A 52 31.62 1.29 37.72
C VAL A 52 30.24 0.87 38.21
N LEU A 53 29.44 0.25 37.33
CA LEU A 53 28.11 -0.29 37.66
C LEU A 53 28.07 -1.81 37.38
N THR A 54 27.35 -2.51 38.25
CA THR A 54 26.93 -3.90 38.04
C THR A 54 25.70 -3.97 37.15
N ASP A 55 25.30 -5.15 36.71
CA ASP A 55 24.13 -5.35 35.84
C ASP A 55 22.80 -4.92 36.47
N ASP A 56 22.73 -4.88 37.79
CA ASP A 56 21.57 -4.39 38.58
C ASP A 56 21.73 -2.93 39.04
N ALA A 57 22.66 -2.18 38.41
CA ALA A 57 22.90 -0.76 38.63
C ALA A 57 23.39 -0.37 40.05
N HIS A 58 24.10 -1.26 40.72
CA HIS A 58 24.86 -0.94 41.93
C HIS A 58 26.32 -0.62 41.60
N MET A 59 26.97 0.13 42.45
CA MET A 59 28.39 0.47 42.29
C MET A 59 29.27 -0.78 42.45
N THR A 60 30.24 -0.97 41.53
CA THR A 60 31.19 -2.09 41.59
C THR A 60 32.18 -1.98 42.74
N GLN A 61 32.91 -3.08 43.04
CA GLN A 61 33.95 -3.09 44.08
C GLN A 61 35.09 -2.09 43.80
N ASP A 62 35.33 -1.73 42.54
CA ASP A 62 36.34 -0.74 42.15
C ASP A 62 36.01 0.69 42.57
N CYS A 63 34.80 0.94 43.05
CA CYS A 63 34.32 2.25 43.46
C CYS A 63 34.64 2.59 44.95
N GLY A 64 35.45 1.81 45.61
CA GLY A 64 35.92 2.05 46.96
C GLY A 64 34.79 2.10 48.00
N LYS A 65 34.67 3.16 48.76
CA LYS A 65 33.64 3.30 49.83
C LYS A 65 32.19 3.34 49.29
N TYR A 66 31.98 3.53 48.00
CA TYR A 66 30.67 3.54 47.37
C TYR A 66 30.24 2.17 46.83
N ALA A 67 31.10 1.15 46.94
CA ALA A 67 30.83 -0.20 46.45
C ALA A 67 29.53 -0.77 47.07
N GLY A 68 28.67 -1.37 46.23
CA GLY A 68 27.39 -1.94 46.61
C GLY A 68 26.24 -0.95 46.84
N MET A 69 26.49 0.36 46.72
CA MET A 69 25.41 1.35 46.78
C MET A 69 24.61 1.36 45.47
N ASP A 70 23.29 1.59 45.59
CA ASP A 70 22.46 1.94 44.45
C ASP A 70 22.98 3.21 43.77
N ARG A 71 22.89 3.29 42.45
CA ARG A 71 23.40 4.42 41.66
C ARG A 71 22.91 5.80 42.10
N TYR A 72 21.68 5.93 42.57
CA TYR A 72 21.11 7.20 43.04
C TYR A 72 21.59 7.54 44.45
N GLU A 73 21.77 6.55 45.32
CA GLU A 73 22.35 6.73 46.65
C GLU A 73 23.84 7.09 46.55
N ALA A 74 24.57 6.40 45.68
CA ALA A 74 25.97 6.74 45.38
C ALA A 74 26.12 8.15 44.88
N ARG A 75 25.24 8.61 43.98
CA ARG A 75 25.23 10.00 43.49
C ARG A 75 25.12 11.01 44.63
N LYS A 76 24.21 10.81 45.56
CA LYS A 76 24.02 11.70 46.72
C LYS A 76 25.25 11.70 47.60
N ALA A 77 25.81 10.52 47.88
CA ALA A 77 26.99 10.39 48.72
C ALA A 77 28.22 11.03 48.10
N ILE A 78 28.47 10.84 46.79
CA ILE A 78 29.57 11.42 46.04
C ILE A 78 29.46 12.97 46.04
N VAL A 79 28.28 13.52 45.83
CA VAL A 79 28.06 14.98 45.86
C VAL A 79 28.36 15.56 47.22
N ALA A 80 27.90 14.90 48.30
CA ALA A 80 28.19 15.31 49.66
C ALA A 80 29.71 15.29 49.98
N ASP A 81 30.39 14.21 49.60
CA ASP A 81 31.84 14.08 49.81
C ASP A 81 32.66 15.08 49.00
N LEU A 82 32.24 15.41 47.77
CA LEU A 82 32.88 16.44 46.95
C LEU A 82 32.70 17.85 47.59
N GLN A 83 31.56 18.09 48.19
CA GLN A 83 31.26 19.33 48.91
C GLN A 83 32.14 19.44 50.19
N GLU A 84 32.21 18.36 50.99
CA GLU A 84 33.04 18.31 52.17
C GLU A 84 34.53 18.46 51.86
N ALA A 85 34.99 17.86 50.79
CA ALA A 85 36.38 17.95 50.31
C ALA A 85 36.71 19.30 49.62
N GLY A 86 35.73 20.18 49.44
CA GLY A 86 35.93 21.51 48.81
C GLY A 86 36.10 21.46 47.28
N TYR A 87 35.76 20.34 46.64
CA TYR A 87 35.84 20.20 45.19
C TYR A 87 34.57 20.64 44.48
N LEU A 88 33.42 20.67 45.16
CA LEU A 88 32.16 21.09 44.57
C LEU A 88 32.07 22.64 44.57
N LYS A 89 31.94 23.21 43.37
CA LYS A 89 31.79 24.65 43.21
C LYS A 89 30.30 25.06 43.15
N GLU A 90 29.56 24.40 42.33
CA GLU A 90 28.14 24.71 42.07
C GLU A 90 27.40 23.50 41.51
N ILE A 91 26.08 23.44 41.73
CA ILE A 91 25.17 22.46 41.11
C ILE A 91 24.21 23.22 40.23
N GLU A 92 24.31 23.03 38.91
CA GLU A 92 23.41 23.64 37.94
C GLU A 92 22.40 22.59 37.42
N PRO A 93 21.10 22.91 37.37
CA PRO A 93 20.12 22.04 36.77
C PRO A 93 20.27 21.99 35.27
N LEU A 94 20.51 20.79 34.71
CA LEU A 94 20.60 20.54 33.27
C LEU A 94 19.41 19.72 32.79
N LYS A 95 18.67 20.25 31.82
CA LYS A 95 17.60 19.52 31.15
C LYS A 95 18.16 18.74 29.95
N HIS A 96 18.09 17.43 30.00
CA HIS A 96 18.54 16.55 28.91
C HIS A 96 17.61 15.34 28.76
N GLU A 97 17.69 14.65 27.62
CA GLU A 97 16.95 13.40 27.37
C GLU A 97 17.68 12.22 28.01
N VAL A 98 16.91 11.33 28.65
CA VAL A 98 17.41 10.12 29.31
C VAL A 98 16.74 8.91 28.68
N GLY A 99 17.53 7.92 28.28
CA GLY A 99 17.02 6.64 27.77
C GLY A 99 16.25 5.87 28.84
N THR A 100 15.08 5.38 28.48
CA THR A 100 14.25 4.55 29.36
C THR A 100 13.84 3.24 28.69
N CYS A 101 13.62 2.20 29.50
CA CYS A 101 13.06 0.94 29.00
C CYS A 101 11.64 1.19 28.45
N TYR A 102 11.39 0.78 27.21
CA TYR A 102 10.08 0.97 26.58
C TYR A 102 8.94 0.15 27.21
N ARG A 103 9.28 -0.82 28.05
CA ARG A 103 8.32 -1.67 28.77
C ARG A 103 7.95 -1.15 30.15
N CYS A 104 8.95 -0.85 30.97
CA CYS A 104 8.75 -0.48 32.39
C CYS A 104 9.12 0.98 32.70
N HIS A 105 9.60 1.73 31.71
CA HIS A 105 10.02 3.14 31.83
C HIS A 105 11.16 3.38 32.83
N THR A 106 11.82 2.33 33.31
CA THR A 106 13.01 2.48 34.16
C THR A 106 14.13 3.12 33.35
N VAL A 107 14.84 4.07 33.95
CA VAL A 107 16.03 4.69 33.35
C VAL A 107 17.11 3.63 33.15
N ILE A 108 17.63 3.57 31.92
CA ILE A 108 18.73 2.66 31.57
C ILE A 108 20.07 3.35 31.74
N GLU A 109 21.09 2.57 32.10
CA GLU A 109 22.48 3.02 32.17
C GLU A 109 23.28 2.33 31.06
N PRO A 110 23.92 3.08 30.15
CA PRO A 110 24.78 2.48 29.12
C PRO A 110 25.96 1.76 29.75
N MET A 111 26.23 0.53 29.30
CA MET A 111 27.40 -0.24 29.72
C MET A 111 27.93 -1.06 28.54
N VAL A 112 29.25 -1.17 28.46
CA VAL A 112 29.90 -2.07 27.50
C VAL A 112 29.76 -3.51 27.96
N SER A 113 29.42 -4.41 27.04
CA SER A 113 29.41 -5.86 27.26
C SER A 113 30.00 -6.59 26.06
N LYS A 114 30.44 -7.83 26.26
CA LYS A 114 30.85 -8.67 25.13
C LYS A 114 29.59 -9.07 24.37
N GLN A 115 29.62 -8.83 23.07
CA GLN A 115 28.51 -9.12 22.16
C GLN A 115 29.05 -9.75 20.88
N TRP A 116 28.19 -10.47 20.17
CA TRP A 116 28.49 -10.96 18.84
C TRP A 116 28.13 -9.89 17.79
N PHE A 117 29.05 -9.63 16.90
CA PHE A 117 28.90 -8.66 15.82
C PHE A 117 29.13 -9.29 14.46
N VAL A 118 28.31 -8.89 13.49
CA VAL A 118 28.58 -9.10 12.07
C VAL A 118 29.35 -7.90 11.56
N LYS A 119 30.54 -8.14 10.96
CA LYS A 119 31.31 -7.10 10.30
C LYS A 119 30.62 -6.71 9.01
N MET A 120 30.07 -5.50 8.97
CA MET A 120 29.17 -5.07 7.90
C MET A 120 29.87 -4.61 6.62
N GLU A 121 31.05 -4.01 6.70
CA GLU A 121 31.77 -3.46 5.54
C GLU A 121 31.85 -4.42 4.33
N PRO A 122 32.34 -5.69 4.49
CA PRO A 122 32.45 -6.63 3.37
C PRO A 122 31.09 -7.10 2.84
N LEU A 123 30.02 -7.00 3.61
CA LEU A 123 28.65 -7.36 3.21
C LEU A 123 27.91 -6.18 2.57
N ALA A 124 28.14 -4.97 3.06
CA ALA A 124 27.48 -3.77 2.57
C ALA A 124 27.94 -3.38 1.16
N LYS A 125 29.22 -3.54 0.86
CA LYS A 125 29.79 -3.16 -0.44
C LYS A 125 29.10 -3.85 -1.61
N PRO A 126 29.03 -5.20 -1.72
CA PRO A 126 28.34 -5.87 -2.82
C PRO A 126 26.83 -5.58 -2.82
N ALA A 127 26.21 -5.37 -1.66
CA ALA A 127 24.81 -5.02 -1.55
C ALA A 127 24.48 -3.61 -2.09
N ILE A 128 25.38 -2.65 -1.92
CA ILE A 128 25.30 -1.32 -2.53
C ILE A 128 25.47 -1.43 -4.04
N GLU A 129 26.51 -2.15 -4.48
CA GLU A 129 26.83 -2.31 -5.89
C GLU A 129 25.69 -2.96 -6.69
N SER A 130 25.00 -3.96 -6.14
CA SER A 130 23.88 -4.62 -6.82
C SER A 130 22.71 -3.67 -7.12
N VAL A 131 22.44 -2.71 -6.22
CA VAL A 131 21.42 -1.69 -6.43
C VAL A 131 21.91 -0.59 -7.38
N GLU A 132 23.16 -0.14 -7.25
CA GLU A 132 23.73 0.88 -8.14
C GLU A 132 23.85 0.40 -9.61
N LYS A 133 24.09 -0.89 -9.81
CA LYS A 133 24.10 -1.53 -11.14
C LYS A 133 22.70 -1.82 -11.69
N GLY A 134 21.66 -1.65 -10.88
CA GLY A 134 20.28 -1.90 -11.28
C GLY A 134 19.89 -3.38 -11.30
N GLU A 135 20.68 -4.26 -10.67
CA GLU A 135 20.32 -5.68 -10.46
C GLU A 135 19.11 -5.78 -9.53
N ILE A 136 18.99 -4.87 -8.55
CA ILE A 136 17.84 -4.72 -7.67
C ILE A 136 17.28 -3.33 -7.85
N LYS A 137 15.95 -3.23 -8.11
CA LYS A 137 15.23 -1.98 -8.30
C LYS A 137 14.22 -1.76 -7.18
N PHE A 138 14.09 -0.53 -6.72
CA PHE A 138 13.03 -0.13 -5.79
C PHE A 138 11.89 0.57 -6.53
N VAL A 139 10.67 0.16 -6.25
CA VAL A 139 9.46 0.82 -6.75
C VAL A 139 8.66 1.36 -5.56
N PRO A 140 8.44 2.70 -5.47
CA PRO A 140 8.97 3.76 -6.32
C PRO A 140 10.47 4.02 -6.11
N ASP A 141 11.12 4.53 -7.14
CA ASP A 141 12.58 4.75 -7.18
C ASP A 141 13.13 5.65 -6.06
N ARG A 142 12.30 6.55 -5.50
CA ARG A 142 12.71 7.39 -4.36
C ARG A 142 13.27 6.61 -3.16
N PHE A 143 12.89 5.35 -2.98
CA PHE A 143 13.39 4.48 -1.91
C PHE A 143 14.78 3.91 -2.17
N THR A 144 15.28 3.94 -3.40
CA THR A 144 16.66 3.61 -3.74
C THR A 144 17.63 4.47 -2.91
N LYS A 145 17.38 5.78 -2.85
CA LYS A 145 18.20 6.69 -2.03
C LYS A 145 18.15 6.36 -0.54
N ASN A 146 16.96 5.99 -0.03
CA ASN A 146 16.81 5.61 1.38
C ASN A 146 17.62 4.35 1.71
N TYR A 147 17.55 3.33 0.86
CA TYR A 147 18.33 2.12 1.01
C TYR A 147 19.85 2.39 0.96
N LEU A 148 20.32 3.11 -0.07
CA LEU A 148 21.75 3.41 -0.22
C LEU A 148 22.30 4.24 0.95
N ASN A 149 21.56 5.22 1.45
CA ASN A 149 21.95 5.99 2.63
C ASN A 149 22.05 5.10 3.88
N TRP A 150 21.10 4.19 4.07
CA TRP A 150 21.11 3.24 5.18
C TRP A 150 22.35 2.32 5.09
N MET A 151 22.63 1.75 3.93
CA MET A 151 23.74 0.83 3.73
C MET A 151 25.09 1.51 3.87
N ARG A 152 25.25 2.72 3.31
CA ARG A 152 26.50 3.51 3.44
C ARG A 152 26.78 3.97 4.86
N GLY A 153 25.72 4.22 5.63
CA GLY A 153 25.81 4.58 7.05
C GLY A 153 25.81 3.39 8.00
N SER A 154 25.81 2.14 7.50
CA SER A 154 25.74 0.96 8.34
C SER A 154 27.03 0.78 9.16
N ARG A 155 26.84 0.45 10.45
CA ARG A 155 27.92 0.05 11.37
C ARG A 155 27.84 -1.46 11.58
N ASP A 156 28.89 -2.04 12.20
CA ASP A 156 28.89 -3.44 12.59
C ASP A 156 27.61 -3.78 13.40
N TRP A 157 26.95 -4.86 12.99
CA TRP A 157 25.66 -5.22 13.51
C TRP A 157 25.77 -6.17 14.68
N CYS A 158 25.37 -5.72 15.87
CA CYS A 158 25.23 -6.58 17.04
C CYS A 158 24.08 -7.57 16.85
N ILE A 159 24.39 -8.86 16.87
CA ILE A 159 23.42 -9.94 16.61
C ILE A 159 23.04 -10.74 17.88
N SER A 160 23.68 -10.51 19.01
CA SER A 160 23.32 -11.16 20.28
C SER A 160 22.23 -10.39 21.01
N ARG A 161 21.33 -11.14 21.64
CA ARG A 161 20.23 -10.63 22.47
C ARG A 161 20.15 -11.41 23.77
N GLN A 162 19.93 -10.73 24.88
CA GLN A 162 19.74 -11.30 26.20
C GLN A 162 18.26 -11.63 26.42
N LEU A 163 17.72 -12.56 25.61
CA LEU A 163 16.31 -12.95 25.64
C LEU A 163 16.17 -14.40 26.09
N TRP A 164 15.15 -14.70 26.84
CA TRP A 164 14.80 -16.07 27.23
C TRP A 164 14.42 -16.94 26.03
N TRP A 165 13.66 -16.38 25.09
CA TRP A 165 13.15 -17.08 23.92
C TRP A 165 13.84 -16.61 22.64
N GLY A 166 14.38 -17.54 21.89
CA GLY A 166 15.04 -17.28 20.62
C GLY A 166 16.02 -18.40 20.25
N HIS A 167 16.73 -18.23 19.15
CA HIS A 167 17.79 -19.14 18.71
C HIS A 167 19.04 -18.89 19.56
N GLN A 168 19.39 -19.82 20.44
CA GLN A 168 20.61 -19.70 21.24
C GLN A 168 21.85 -19.68 20.34
N ILE A 169 22.78 -18.81 20.64
CA ILE A 169 24.01 -18.67 19.85
C ILE A 169 24.80 -19.98 19.89
N PRO A 170 25.15 -20.59 18.72
CA PRO A 170 25.81 -21.88 18.64
C PRO A 170 27.32 -21.74 18.84
N ALA A 171 27.72 -21.13 19.96
CA ALA A 171 29.12 -20.93 20.35
C ALA A 171 29.37 -21.48 21.75
N TRP A 172 30.49 -22.10 21.97
CA TRP A 172 30.90 -22.69 23.25
C TRP A 172 32.24 -22.10 23.69
N TYR A 173 32.31 -21.67 24.92
CA TYR A 173 33.49 -21.12 25.55
C TYR A 173 34.18 -22.19 26.38
N CYS A 174 35.47 -22.37 26.19
CA CYS A 174 36.30 -23.25 27.00
C CYS A 174 36.77 -22.53 28.27
N ALA A 175 36.41 -23.06 29.45
CA ALA A 175 36.84 -22.48 30.72
C ALA A 175 38.35 -22.57 30.93
N ASP A 176 39.04 -23.57 30.36
CA ASP A 176 40.44 -23.82 30.60
C ASP A 176 41.37 -22.99 29.73
N CYS A 177 41.01 -22.72 28.44
CA CYS A 177 41.87 -21.95 27.55
C CYS A 177 41.25 -20.63 27.08
N GLY A 178 39.98 -20.36 27.41
CA GLY A 178 39.27 -19.14 27.01
C GLY A 178 38.84 -19.08 25.55
N ALA A 179 39.12 -20.12 24.76
CA ALA A 179 38.77 -20.14 23.33
C ALA A 179 37.26 -20.30 23.11
N ALA A 180 36.73 -19.62 22.10
CA ALA A 180 35.37 -19.78 21.63
C ALA A 180 35.34 -20.71 20.40
N THR A 181 34.40 -21.66 20.40
CA THR A 181 34.15 -22.58 19.28
C THR A 181 32.73 -22.45 18.77
N VAL A 182 32.56 -22.16 17.49
CA VAL A 182 31.25 -22.15 16.83
C VAL A 182 31.01 -23.48 16.13
N ALA A 183 29.91 -24.14 16.45
CA ALA A 183 29.55 -25.45 15.89
C ALA A 183 28.04 -25.63 15.74
N LYS A 184 27.60 -26.55 14.86
CA LYS A 184 26.15 -26.88 14.69
C LYS A 184 25.56 -27.62 15.89
N SER A 185 26.39 -28.31 16.67
CA SER A 185 26.05 -29.04 17.88
C SER A 185 27.17 -28.90 18.90
N ALA A 186 26.86 -29.18 20.18
CA ALA A 186 27.85 -29.12 21.25
C ALA A 186 29.08 -29.96 20.91
N PRO A 187 30.31 -29.37 20.86
CA PRO A 187 31.54 -30.13 20.65
C PRO A 187 31.79 -31.05 21.85
N ALA A 188 32.29 -32.24 21.58
CA ALA A 188 32.67 -33.19 22.65
C ALA A 188 33.83 -32.69 23.50
N ALA A 189 34.73 -31.92 22.89
CA ALA A 189 35.90 -31.31 23.56
C ALA A 189 36.30 -30.03 22.83
N CYS A 190 37.02 -29.17 23.52
CA CYS A 190 37.62 -27.98 22.94
C CYS A 190 38.63 -28.33 21.83
N PRO A 191 38.45 -27.82 20.60
CA PRO A 191 39.40 -28.12 19.51
C PRO A 191 40.78 -27.49 19.72
N HIS A 192 40.90 -26.53 20.66
CA HIS A 192 42.18 -25.84 20.91
C HIS A 192 43.01 -26.50 22.01
N CYS A 193 42.40 -27.09 23.04
CA CYS A 193 43.14 -27.65 24.18
C CYS A 193 42.69 -29.04 24.64
N GLY A 194 41.63 -29.60 24.01
CA GLY A 194 41.11 -30.93 24.35
C GLY A 194 40.24 -30.99 25.59
N SER A 195 40.04 -29.89 26.31
CA SER A 195 39.18 -29.83 27.50
C SER A 195 37.70 -30.09 27.20
N THR A 196 37.04 -30.79 28.11
CA THR A 196 35.57 -30.99 28.06
C THR A 196 34.78 -29.92 28.82
N ASN A 197 35.49 -28.95 29.44
CA ASN A 197 34.87 -27.88 30.21
C ASN A 197 34.39 -26.75 29.29
N LEU A 198 33.28 -27.01 28.63
CA LEU A 198 32.67 -26.11 27.63
C LEU A 198 31.31 -25.60 28.13
N THR A 199 31.10 -24.30 27.98
CA THR A 199 29.80 -23.65 28.30
C THR A 199 29.27 -22.96 27.04
N GLN A 200 28.02 -23.23 26.65
CA GLN A 200 27.38 -22.55 25.52
C GLN A 200 27.10 -21.09 25.87
N ASP A 201 27.17 -20.22 24.88
CA ASP A 201 26.77 -18.83 25.00
C ASP A 201 25.30 -18.74 25.44
N PRO A 202 24.97 -17.98 26.51
CA PRO A 202 23.61 -17.87 27.02
C PRO A 202 22.70 -16.99 26.17
N ASP A 203 23.28 -16.17 25.29
CA ASP A 203 22.54 -15.22 24.47
C ASP A 203 21.83 -15.90 23.29
N THR A 204 20.83 -15.21 22.74
CA THR A 204 20.11 -15.61 21.54
C THR A 204 20.46 -14.73 20.36
N LEU A 205 20.27 -15.24 19.15
CA LEU A 205 20.43 -14.45 17.92
C LEU A 205 19.29 -13.46 17.75
N ASP A 206 19.60 -12.29 17.21
CA ASP A 206 18.64 -11.30 16.74
C ASP A 206 17.65 -11.95 15.76
N THR A 207 16.36 -11.68 15.93
CA THR A 207 15.29 -12.16 15.03
C THR A 207 15.61 -11.85 13.56
N TRP A 208 16.17 -10.68 13.29
CA TRP A 208 16.53 -10.26 11.95
C TRP A 208 17.65 -11.09 11.31
N PHE A 209 18.43 -11.80 12.11
CA PHE A 209 19.50 -12.67 11.62
C PHE A 209 18.92 -13.86 10.85
N SER A 210 17.89 -14.51 11.40
CA SER A 210 17.21 -15.60 10.71
C SER A 210 16.21 -15.09 9.66
N SER A 211 15.51 -13.96 9.90
CA SER A 211 14.62 -13.34 8.94
C SER A 211 15.30 -12.96 7.61
N ALA A 212 16.60 -12.65 7.65
CA ALA A 212 17.39 -12.35 6.47
C ALA A 212 17.52 -13.53 5.50
N LEU A 213 17.29 -14.75 5.97
CA LEU A 213 17.41 -15.97 5.18
C LEU A 213 16.13 -16.31 4.40
N TRP A 214 15.04 -15.57 4.65
CA TRP A 214 13.71 -15.85 4.09
C TRP A 214 13.70 -16.18 2.59
N PRO A 215 14.33 -15.38 1.70
CA PRO A 215 14.20 -15.58 0.26
C PRO A 215 14.69 -16.95 -0.24
N PHE A 216 15.58 -17.60 0.49
CA PHE A 216 16.20 -18.86 0.06
C PHE A 216 16.01 -20.01 1.05
N SER A 217 15.93 -19.74 2.36
CA SER A 217 15.77 -20.81 3.36
C SER A 217 14.40 -21.48 3.28
N THR A 218 13.34 -20.73 2.97
CA THR A 218 11.98 -21.27 2.81
C THR A 218 11.82 -22.16 1.58
N LEU A 219 12.76 -22.06 0.62
CA LEU A 219 12.77 -22.83 -0.61
C LEU A 219 13.69 -24.08 -0.53
N GLY A 220 14.19 -24.39 0.67
CA GLY A 220 14.96 -25.61 0.94
C GLY A 220 16.47 -25.41 1.04
N TRP A 221 17.02 -24.19 0.84
CA TRP A 221 18.43 -23.92 1.14
C TRP A 221 18.76 -24.27 2.61
N PRO A 222 19.87 -24.89 2.97
CA PRO A 222 21.12 -25.03 2.19
C PRO A 222 21.21 -26.28 1.28
N ASN A 223 20.12 -26.99 1.02
CA ASN A 223 20.11 -28.02 0.01
C ASN A 223 20.05 -27.39 -1.38
N GLU A 224 21.21 -27.28 -2.05
CA GLU A 224 21.31 -26.71 -3.39
C GLU A 224 20.58 -27.52 -4.48
N ASN A 225 20.17 -28.76 -4.17
CA ASN A 225 19.38 -29.60 -5.07
C ASN A 225 17.87 -29.54 -4.78
N ALA A 226 17.41 -28.68 -3.86
CA ALA A 226 15.98 -28.51 -3.61
C ALA A 226 15.27 -27.96 -4.86
N GLU A 227 14.15 -28.58 -5.24
CA GLU A 227 13.41 -28.25 -6.45
C GLU A 227 12.90 -26.81 -6.40
N ASP A 228 12.25 -26.42 -5.30
CA ASP A 228 11.72 -25.08 -5.10
C ASP A 228 12.82 -24.01 -5.12
N TYR A 229 13.99 -24.31 -4.52
CA TYR A 229 15.13 -23.40 -4.55
C TYR A 229 15.64 -23.15 -5.97
N ASN A 230 15.76 -24.19 -6.77
CA ASN A 230 16.22 -24.06 -8.15
C ASN A 230 15.20 -23.43 -9.08
N TYR A 231 13.90 -23.52 -8.76
CA TYR A 231 12.84 -22.95 -9.58
C TYR A 231 12.51 -21.49 -9.20
N PHE A 232 12.39 -21.19 -7.91
CA PHE A 232 11.88 -19.90 -7.44
C PHE A 232 12.96 -18.90 -7.03
N TYR A 233 14.21 -19.33 -6.81
CA TYR A 233 15.27 -18.43 -6.37
C TYR A 233 16.28 -18.14 -7.49
N PRO A 234 16.64 -16.85 -7.74
CA PRO A 234 16.13 -15.61 -7.15
C PRO A 234 14.65 -15.35 -7.47
N THR A 235 13.93 -14.69 -6.55
CA THR A 235 12.53 -14.29 -6.79
C THR A 235 12.47 -13.02 -7.65
N ASN A 236 11.30 -12.77 -8.28
CA ASN A 236 11.13 -11.58 -9.13
C ASN A 236 10.84 -10.34 -8.30
N THR A 237 9.87 -10.43 -7.39
CA THR A 237 9.36 -9.27 -6.65
C THR A 237 9.22 -9.56 -5.17
N LEU A 238 9.83 -8.70 -4.33
CA LEU A 238 9.57 -8.61 -2.91
C LEU A 238 8.62 -7.45 -2.64
N VAL A 239 7.55 -7.67 -1.89
CA VAL A 239 6.60 -6.63 -1.48
C VAL A 239 6.72 -6.38 0.01
N THR A 240 6.94 -5.12 0.42
CA THR A 240 7.09 -4.77 1.84
C THR A 240 6.79 -3.29 2.12
N GLY A 241 6.60 -2.95 3.40
CA GLY A 241 6.49 -1.56 3.85
C GLY A 241 7.82 -0.81 3.86
N TYR A 242 7.77 0.50 3.71
CA TYR A 242 8.96 1.35 3.71
C TYR A 242 9.70 1.36 5.06
N ASP A 243 9.03 1.06 6.15
CA ASP A 243 9.60 1.15 7.51
C ASP A 243 10.57 0.03 7.86
N ILE A 244 10.63 -1.03 7.06
CA ILE A 244 11.55 -2.16 7.26
C ILE A 244 12.56 -2.35 6.13
N ILE A 245 12.78 -1.35 5.29
CA ILE A 245 13.82 -1.38 4.26
C ILE A 245 15.19 -1.65 4.90
N GLY A 246 15.54 -0.89 5.95
CA GLY A 246 16.82 -1.06 6.66
C GLY A 246 16.90 -2.34 7.50
N PHE A 247 15.78 -2.79 8.07
CA PHE A 247 15.78 -3.94 9.00
C PHE A 247 15.65 -5.28 8.28
N TRP A 248 14.88 -5.37 7.22
CA TRP A 248 14.60 -6.63 6.56
C TRP A 248 15.17 -6.69 5.14
N VAL A 249 14.81 -5.72 4.28
CA VAL A 249 15.24 -5.74 2.88
C VAL A 249 16.76 -5.75 2.74
N SER A 250 17.44 -4.84 3.45
CA SER A 250 18.91 -4.76 3.40
C SER A 250 19.56 -6.06 3.85
N ARG A 251 19.01 -6.68 4.91
CA ARG A 251 19.52 -7.94 5.44
C ARG A 251 19.32 -9.11 4.50
N MET A 252 18.19 -9.20 3.83
CA MET A 252 17.96 -10.21 2.80
C MET A 252 18.94 -10.05 1.63
N ILE A 253 19.18 -8.81 1.20
CA ILE A 253 20.09 -8.53 0.08
C ILE A 253 21.51 -8.97 0.41
N PHE A 254 22.11 -8.48 1.52
CA PHE A 254 23.48 -8.83 1.82
C PHE A 254 23.65 -10.31 2.22
N SER A 255 22.65 -10.93 2.86
CA SER A 255 22.67 -12.35 3.18
C SER A 255 22.56 -13.21 1.93
N GLY A 256 21.64 -12.87 1.00
CA GLY A 256 21.51 -13.54 -0.29
C GLY A 256 22.83 -13.53 -1.06
N LEU A 257 23.43 -12.35 -1.23
CA LEU A 257 24.73 -12.21 -1.89
C LEU A 257 25.84 -12.98 -1.19
N ALA A 258 25.89 -12.95 0.15
CA ALA A 258 26.94 -13.61 0.92
C ALA A 258 26.83 -15.15 0.90
N TYR A 259 25.60 -15.70 0.98
CA TYR A 259 25.40 -17.14 1.10
C TYR A 259 25.19 -17.86 -0.24
N THR A 260 24.58 -17.18 -1.22
CA THR A 260 24.21 -17.80 -2.50
C THR A 260 24.98 -17.20 -3.69
N GLY A 261 25.67 -16.08 -3.50
CA GLY A 261 26.35 -15.33 -4.56
C GLY A 261 25.41 -14.61 -5.52
N LYS A 262 24.10 -14.59 -5.24
CA LYS A 262 23.05 -14.00 -6.11
C LYS A 262 22.24 -12.96 -5.36
N ALA A 263 21.80 -11.92 -6.07
CA ALA A 263 20.76 -11.02 -5.56
C ALA A 263 19.47 -11.82 -5.30
N PRO A 264 18.81 -11.64 -4.14
CA PRO A 264 17.69 -12.50 -3.75
C PRO A 264 16.39 -12.22 -4.52
N PHE A 265 16.26 -11.06 -5.15
CA PHE A 265 15.10 -10.60 -5.93
C PHE A 265 15.48 -9.45 -6.86
N ASP A 266 14.70 -9.25 -7.92
CA ASP A 266 14.96 -8.19 -8.92
C ASP A 266 14.33 -6.86 -8.51
N THR A 267 13.13 -6.91 -7.96
CA THR A 267 12.33 -5.72 -7.65
C THR A 267 11.86 -5.73 -6.20
N VAL A 268 11.97 -4.58 -5.55
CA VAL A 268 11.39 -4.33 -4.22
C VAL A 268 10.25 -3.34 -4.37
N LEU A 269 9.02 -3.85 -4.35
CA LEU A 269 7.81 -3.05 -4.36
C LEU A 269 7.50 -2.57 -2.94
N ILE A 270 7.55 -1.27 -2.74
CA ILE A 270 7.31 -0.64 -1.44
C ILE A 270 5.87 -0.15 -1.38
N HIS A 271 5.13 -0.61 -0.37
CA HIS A 271 3.81 -0.09 -0.04
C HIS A 271 3.86 0.86 1.17
N GLY A 272 2.84 1.71 1.29
CA GLY A 272 2.63 2.55 2.47
C GLY A 272 2.02 1.77 3.64
N ILE A 273 1.80 2.48 4.75
CA ILE A 273 1.17 1.93 5.95
C ILE A 273 -0.28 2.42 6.01
N VAL A 274 -1.19 1.52 6.41
CA VAL A 274 -2.58 1.90 6.68
C VAL A 274 -2.65 2.66 8.01
N ARG A 275 -3.21 3.86 7.96
CA ARG A 275 -3.41 4.74 9.11
C ARG A 275 -4.88 4.75 9.51
N ASP A 276 -5.17 5.18 10.73
CA ASP A 276 -6.55 5.39 11.17
C ASP A 276 -7.23 6.54 10.40
N SER A 277 -8.53 6.74 10.61
CA SER A 277 -9.32 7.79 9.95
C SER A 277 -8.78 9.21 10.18
N GLN A 278 -8.02 9.42 11.27
CA GLN A 278 -7.37 10.70 11.59
C GLN A 278 -5.95 10.81 11.00
N GLY A 279 -5.47 9.78 10.31
CA GLY A 279 -4.14 9.73 9.71
C GLY A 279 -3.01 9.39 10.69
N ARG A 280 -3.31 8.89 11.89
CA ARG A 280 -2.30 8.45 12.88
C ARG A 280 -1.87 7.02 12.60
N LYS A 281 -0.61 6.71 12.89
CA LYS A 281 -0.11 5.32 12.82
C LYS A 281 -0.87 4.47 13.84
N MET A 282 -1.36 3.32 13.40
CA MET A 282 -2.02 2.37 14.28
C MET A 282 -1.01 1.71 15.21
N SER A 283 -1.32 1.66 16.52
CA SER A 283 -0.49 1.00 17.50
C SER A 283 -1.31 0.40 18.64
N LYS A 284 -0.78 -0.63 19.28
CA LYS A 284 -1.43 -1.26 20.45
C LYS A 284 -1.59 -0.28 21.60
N SER A 285 -0.62 0.63 21.79
CA SER A 285 -0.64 1.63 22.87
C SER A 285 -1.71 2.70 22.69
N LEU A 286 -2.07 3.04 21.45
CA LEU A 286 -3.13 4.00 21.14
C LEU A 286 -4.52 3.34 21.07
N GLY A 287 -4.60 2.01 21.03
CA GLY A 287 -5.88 1.30 20.90
C GLY A 287 -6.66 1.63 19.61
N ASN A 288 -5.99 2.18 18.61
CA ASN A 288 -6.59 2.62 17.34
C ASN A 288 -6.40 1.62 16.20
N GLY A 289 -5.99 0.39 16.53
CA GLY A 289 -5.85 -0.70 15.57
C GLY A 289 -7.23 -1.17 15.07
N ILE A 290 -7.34 -1.37 13.76
CA ILE A 290 -8.52 -1.95 13.12
C ILE A 290 -8.22 -3.43 12.89
N ASP A 291 -9.09 -4.29 13.40
CA ASP A 291 -9.00 -5.73 13.21
C ASP A 291 -9.54 -6.10 11.82
N PRO A 292 -8.68 -6.56 10.90
CA PRO A 292 -9.12 -6.91 9.55
C PRO A 292 -10.16 -8.05 9.55
N LEU A 293 -10.13 -8.97 10.52
CA LEU A 293 -11.10 -10.06 10.58
C LEU A 293 -12.51 -9.55 10.85
N LYS A 294 -12.65 -8.54 11.72
CA LYS A 294 -13.97 -7.89 11.95
C LYS A 294 -14.49 -7.19 10.69
N VAL A 295 -13.61 -6.53 9.94
CA VAL A 295 -13.98 -5.91 8.67
C VAL A 295 -14.41 -6.97 7.65
N ILE A 296 -13.71 -8.10 7.59
CA ILE A 296 -14.07 -9.22 6.72
C ILE A 296 -15.43 -9.82 7.11
N ASP A 297 -15.70 -10.00 8.38
CA ASP A 297 -16.98 -10.52 8.88
C ASP A 297 -18.16 -9.60 8.52
N GLU A 298 -17.93 -8.28 8.53
CA GLU A 298 -19.00 -7.28 8.28
C GLU A 298 -19.19 -6.97 6.79
N TYR A 299 -18.10 -6.86 6.02
CA TYR A 299 -18.12 -6.36 4.63
C TYR A 299 -17.72 -7.41 3.59
N GLY A 300 -17.06 -8.49 4.00
CA GLY A 300 -16.45 -9.49 3.13
C GLY A 300 -14.98 -9.22 2.80
N ALA A 301 -14.24 -10.29 2.55
CA ALA A 301 -12.80 -10.22 2.27
C ALA A 301 -12.50 -9.42 0.99
N ASP A 302 -13.28 -9.61 -0.07
CA ASP A 302 -13.09 -8.91 -1.34
C ASP A 302 -13.30 -7.40 -1.22
N ALA A 303 -14.24 -6.96 -0.37
CA ALA A 303 -14.47 -5.54 -0.12
C ALA A 303 -13.26 -4.89 0.56
N LEU A 304 -12.67 -5.55 1.56
CA LEU A 304 -11.45 -5.07 2.22
C LEU A 304 -10.27 -5.04 1.25
N ARG A 305 -10.07 -6.11 0.47
CA ARG A 305 -8.98 -6.21 -0.52
C ARG A 305 -9.07 -5.10 -1.57
N MET A 306 -10.25 -4.88 -2.12
CA MET A 306 -10.49 -3.84 -3.13
C MET A 306 -10.26 -2.43 -2.57
N MET A 307 -10.77 -2.15 -1.35
CA MET A 307 -10.54 -0.88 -0.65
C MET A 307 -9.05 -0.59 -0.46
N LEU A 308 -8.24 -1.62 -0.15
CA LEU A 308 -6.79 -1.48 0.04
C LEU A 308 -6.05 -1.20 -1.28
N MET A 309 -6.64 -1.56 -2.42
CA MET A 309 -6.03 -1.39 -3.74
C MET A 309 -6.49 -0.11 -4.44
N VAL A 310 -7.79 0.15 -4.51
CA VAL A 310 -8.34 1.32 -5.22
C VAL A 310 -7.85 2.63 -4.59
N GLY A 311 -7.26 3.48 -5.43
CA GLY A 311 -6.67 4.75 -5.00
C GLY A 311 -5.36 4.62 -4.20
N SER A 312 -4.80 3.41 -4.08
CA SER A 312 -3.47 3.22 -3.51
C SER A 312 -2.38 3.67 -4.50
N THR A 313 -1.31 4.23 -3.96
CA THR A 313 -0.10 4.57 -4.71
C THR A 313 1.10 3.96 -4.01
N ALA A 314 1.98 3.31 -4.74
CA ALA A 314 3.16 2.67 -4.19
C ALA A 314 3.97 3.62 -3.28
N GLY A 315 4.32 3.16 -2.09
CA GLY A 315 5.09 3.90 -1.10
C GLY A 315 4.36 5.03 -0.35
N ASN A 316 3.07 5.24 -0.59
CA ASN A 316 2.27 6.24 0.11
C ASN A 316 1.35 5.59 1.14
N ASP A 317 1.24 6.23 2.31
CA ASP A 317 0.29 5.81 3.34
C ASP A 317 -1.15 6.06 2.88
N MET A 318 -2.04 5.19 3.31
CA MET A 318 -3.48 5.38 3.09
C MET A 318 -4.22 5.46 4.42
N ARG A 319 -5.37 6.14 4.42
CA ARG A 319 -6.28 6.18 5.56
C ARG A 319 -7.37 5.15 5.38
N TYR A 320 -7.61 4.38 6.42
CA TYR A 320 -8.78 3.53 6.48
C TYR A 320 -10.07 4.36 6.55
N SER A 321 -11.12 3.92 5.85
CA SER A 321 -12.44 4.55 5.84
C SER A 321 -13.51 3.48 5.63
N ASP A 322 -14.52 3.46 6.51
CA ASP A 322 -15.67 2.56 6.40
C ASP A 322 -16.50 2.86 5.14
N GLU A 323 -16.55 4.13 4.72
CA GLU A 323 -17.24 4.53 3.49
C GLU A 323 -16.59 3.88 2.25
N LYS A 324 -15.24 3.82 2.20
CA LYS A 324 -14.53 3.17 1.10
C LYS A 324 -14.75 1.65 1.09
N VAL A 325 -14.75 1.00 2.26
CA VAL A 325 -15.06 -0.43 2.36
C VAL A 325 -16.50 -0.69 1.90
N THR A 326 -17.45 0.16 2.34
CA THR A 326 -18.86 0.10 1.92
C THR A 326 -19.00 0.27 0.40
N ALA A 327 -18.26 1.20 -0.21
CA ALA A 327 -18.27 1.39 -1.66
C ALA A 327 -17.78 0.12 -2.39
N SER A 328 -16.68 -0.47 -1.92
CA SER A 328 -16.16 -1.73 -2.49
C SER A 328 -17.13 -2.91 -2.33
N ARG A 329 -17.84 -3.01 -1.18
CA ARG A 329 -18.92 -3.99 -1.00
C ARG A 329 -20.09 -3.74 -1.97
N ASN A 330 -20.49 -2.49 -2.18
CA ASN A 330 -21.54 -2.16 -3.12
C ASN A 330 -21.14 -2.49 -4.56
N PHE A 331 -19.86 -2.33 -4.92
CA PHE A 331 -19.33 -2.80 -6.19
C PHE A 331 -19.45 -4.33 -6.33
N ALA A 332 -19.05 -5.09 -5.32
CA ALA A 332 -19.23 -6.54 -5.30
C ALA A 332 -20.70 -6.95 -5.48
N ASN A 333 -21.61 -6.28 -4.77
CA ASN A 333 -23.05 -6.53 -4.90
C ASN A 333 -23.58 -6.20 -6.32
N LYS A 334 -23.08 -5.12 -6.94
CA LYS A 334 -23.45 -4.76 -8.31
C LYS A 334 -22.99 -5.81 -9.31
N LEU A 335 -21.73 -6.25 -9.19
CA LEU A 335 -21.19 -7.32 -10.02
C LEU A 335 -21.98 -8.63 -9.86
N TRP A 336 -22.29 -9.02 -8.61
CA TRP A 336 -23.11 -10.19 -8.32
C TRP A 336 -24.48 -10.13 -8.98
N ASN A 337 -25.19 -9.02 -8.84
CA ASN A 337 -26.52 -8.84 -9.44
C ASN A 337 -26.44 -8.82 -10.98
N ALA A 338 -25.42 -8.21 -11.55
CA ALA A 338 -25.19 -8.21 -12.99
C ALA A 338 -24.94 -9.64 -13.53
N SER A 339 -24.10 -10.41 -12.84
CA SER A 339 -23.81 -11.80 -13.22
C SER A 339 -25.05 -12.68 -13.13
N ARG A 340 -25.84 -12.53 -12.07
CA ARG A 340 -27.13 -13.23 -11.94
C ARG A 340 -28.09 -12.89 -13.07
N PHE A 341 -28.21 -11.60 -13.40
CA PHE A 341 -29.03 -11.18 -14.54
C PHE A 341 -28.57 -11.88 -15.82
N VAL A 342 -27.28 -11.88 -16.13
CA VAL A 342 -26.75 -12.57 -17.32
C VAL A 342 -27.14 -14.06 -17.30
N GLN A 343 -26.85 -14.78 -16.22
CA GLN A 343 -27.16 -16.21 -16.08
C GLN A 343 -28.66 -16.49 -16.26
N MET A 344 -29.55 -15.67 -15.73
CA MET A 344 -31.00 -15.82 -15.86
C MET A 344 -31.50 -15.62 -17.30
N THR A 345 -30.72 -15.01 -18.18
CA THR A 345 -31.09 -14.83 -19.60
C THR A 345 -30.66 -15.98 -20.49
N LEU A 346 -29.82 -16.91 -19.97
CA LEU A 346 -29.27 -18.01 -20.74
C LEU A 346 -30.30 -19.15 -20.83
N PRO A 347 -30.55 -19.70 -22.02
CA PRO A 347 -31.31 -20.94 -22.17
C PRO A 347 -30.51 -22.16 -21.69
N GLU A 348 -31.18 -23.28 -21.43
CA GLU A 348 -30.53 -24.52 -20.94
C GLU A 348 -29.51 -25.09 -21.91
N ASP A 349 -29.71 -24.87 -23.20
CA ASP A 349 -28.85 -25.32 -24.31
C ASP A 349 -27.86 -24.26 -24.77
N PHE A 350 -27.57 -23.24 -23.95
CA PHE A 350 -26.66 -22.18 -24.31
C PHE A 350 -25.23 -22.66 -24.54
N GLU A 351 -24.70 -22.40 -25.72
CA GLU A 351 -23.32 -22.65 -26.08
C GLU A 351 -22.50 -21.35 -26.04
N PRO A 352 -21.50 -21.25 -25.13
CA PRO A 352 -20.63 -20.08 -25.07
C PRO A 352 -19.73 -20.02 -26.29
N GLY A 353 -19.39 -18.80 -26.70
CA GLY A 353 -18.47 -18.56 -27.81
C GLY A 353 -18.63 -17.15 -28.37
N MET A 354 -17.65 -16.69 -29.12
CA MET A 354 -17.72 -15.39 -29.76
C MET A 354 -18.59 -15.49 -31.02
N PRO A 355 -19.59 -14.60 -31.20
CA PRO A 355 -20.37 -14.54 -32.43
C PRO A 355 -19.51 -14.15 -33.65
N ALA A 356 -19.97 -14.50 -34.85
CA ALA A 356 -19.37 -13.99 -36.08
C ALA A 356 -19.49 -12.45 -36.14
N GLU A 357 -18.51 -11.78 -36.72
CA GLU A 357 -18.42 -10.31 -36.72
C GLU A 357 -19.64 -9.64 -37.35
N GLU A 358 -20.21 -10.25 -38.36
CA GLU A 358 -21.37 -9.73 -39.11
C GLU A 358 -22.64 -9.67 -38.26
N LEU A 359 -22.68 -10.42 -37.15
CA LEU A 359 -23.80 -10.45 -36.21
C LEU A 359 -23.69 -9.41 -35.13
N LEU A 360 -22.49 -8.81 -34.95
CA LEU A 360 -22.23 -7.81 -33.93
C LEU A 360 -22.84 -6.47 -34.31
N ASP A 361 -23.64 -5.89 -33.44
CA ASP A 361 -24.11 -4.53 -33.60
C ASP A 361 -23.06 -3.49 -33.11
N MET A 362 -23.38 -2.21 -33.26
CA MET A 362 -22.48 -1.13 -32.86
C MET A 362 -22.17 -1.15 -31.35
N SER A 363 -23.11 -1.55 -30.51
CA SER A 363 -22.90 -1.63 -29.06
C SER A 363 -22.04 -2.83 -28.65
N ASP A 364 -22.15 -3.94 -29.38
CA ASP A 364 -21.28 -5.10 -29.17
C ASP A 364 -19.83 -4.77 -29.52
N LYS A 365 -19.61 -4.15 -30.69
CA LYS A 365 -18.29 -3.70 -31.14
C LYS A 365 -17.68 -2.68 -30.18
N TRP A 366 -18.52 -1.78 -29.66
CA TRP A 366 -18.08 -0.81 -28.65
C TRP A 366 -17.62 -1.48 -27.36
N VAL A 367 -18.45 -2.33 -26.71
CA VAL A 367 -18.07 -2.94 -25.44
C VAL A 367 -16.86 -3.87 -25.55
N LEU A 368 -16.72 -4.57 -26.70
CA LEU A 368 -15.56 -5.42 -26.98
C LEU A 368 -14.29 -4.59 -27.18
N SER A 369 -14.39 -3.44 -27.84
CA SER A 369 -13.26 -2.50 -27.99
C SER A 369 -12.86 -1.89 -26.64
N GLU A 370 -13.83 -1.52 -25.82
CA GLU A 370 -13.59 -1.00 -24.46
C GLU A 370 -12.94 -2.06 -23.55
N LEU A 371 -13.36 -3.32 -23.67
CA LEU A 371 -12.72 -4.43 -22.95
C LEU A 371 -11.26 -4.61 -23.40
N ALA A 372 -10.99 -4.58 -24.70
CA ALA A 372 -9.64 -4.69 -25.24
C ALA A 372 -8.74 -3.55 -24.74
N ARG A 373 -9.25 -2.31 -24.73
CA ARG A 373 -8.56 -1.14 -24.19
C ARG A 373 -8.30 -1.30 -22.69
N THR A 374 -9.30 -1.73 -21.93
CA THR A 374 -9.18 -1.94 -20.50
C THR A 374 -8.15 -3.02 -20.17
N ALA A 375 -8.17 -4.15 -20.88
CA ALA A 375 -7.19 -5.22 -20.70
C ALA A 375 -5.74 -4.74 -20.95
N ALA A 376 -5.55 -3.94 -22.01
CA ALA A 376 -4.24 -3.33 -22.31
C ALA A 376 -3.78 -2.37 -21.20
N GLU A 377 -4.65 -1.47 -20.76
CA GLU A 377 -4.34 -0.49 -19.71
C GLU A 377 -4.07 -1.15 -18.37
N VAL A 378 -4.87 -2.15 -17.98
CA VAL A 378 -4.68 -2.92 -16.74
C VAL A 378 -3.35 -3.64 -16.76
N THR A 379 -3.03 -4.36 -17.84
CA THR A 379 -1.74 -5.05 -17.98
C THR A 379 -0.57 -4.07 -17.91
N ALA A 380 -0.65 -2.95 -18.63
CA ALA A 380 0.41 -1.93 -18.61
C ALA A 380 0.61 -1.30 -17.21
N ASN A 381 -0.46 -1.13 -16.43
CA ASN A 381 -0.38 -0.63 -15.06
C ASN A 381 0.22 -1.68 -14.12
N LEU A 382 -0.16 -2.96 -14.26
CA LEU A 382 0.42 -4.05 -13.48
C LEU A 382 1.92 -4.20 -13.73
N ASP A 383 2.36 -4.11 -15.01
CA ASP A 383 3.77 -4.16 -15.40
C ASP A 383 4.60 -3.01 -14.77
N LYS A 384 3.96 -1.89 -14.47
CA LYS A 384 4.56 -0.74 -13.77
C LYS A 384 4.39 -0.76 -12.26
N TYR A 385 3.76 -1.79 -11.71
CA TYR A 385 3.37 -1.86 -10.29
C TYR A 385 2.39 -0.76 -9.86
N GLU A 386 1.62 -0.20 -10.78
CA GLU A 386 0.55 0.77 -10.51
C GLU A 386 -0.77 0.06 -10.17
N LEU A 387 -0.74 -0.76 -9.11
CA LEU A 387 -1.81 -1.70 -8.75
C LEU A 387 -3.15 -1.00 -8.50
N GLY A 388 -3.12 0.19 -7.88
CA GLY A 388 -4.32 0.98 -7.60
C GLY A 388 -5.01 1.45 -8.88
N LEU A 389 -4.23 1.90 -9.87
CA LEU A 389 -4.76 2.31 -11.19
C LEU A 389 -5.30 1.11 -11.97
N ALA A 390 -4.63 -0.04 -11.89
CA ALA A 390 -5.13 -1.26 -12.51
C ALA A 390 -6.50 -1.66 -11.94
N ALA A 391 -6.65 -1.67 -10.62
CA ALA A 391 -7.92 -1.98 -9.94
C ALA A 391 -9.04 -1.00 -10.32
N GLU A 392 -8.76 0.30 -10.34
CA GLU A 392 -9.70 1.35 -10.73
C GLU A 392 -10.19 1.20 -12.18
N LYS A 393 -9.29 0.84 -13.12
CA LYS A 393 -9.66 0.61 -14.52
C LYS A 393 -10.64 -0.55 -14.67
N VAL A 394 -10.41 -1.65 -13.97
CA VAL A 394 -11.34 -2.80 -14.01
C VAL A 394 -12.67 -2.45 -13.35
N GLU A 395 -12.65 -1.75 -12.21
CA GLU A 395 -13.84 -1.30 -11.52
C GLU A 395 -14.72 -0.41 -12.43
N ASN A 396 -14.12 0.60 -13.05
CA ASN A 396 -14.81 1.52 -13.95
C ASN A 396 -15.38 0.79 -15.18
N PHE A 397 -14.63 -0.13 -15.77
CA PHE A 397 -15.15 -0.94 -16.87
C PHE A 397 -16.38 -1.74 -16.47
N ILE A 398 -16.32 -2.45 -15.35
CA ILE A 398 -17.43 -3.28 -14.88
C ILE A 398 -18.63 -2.40 -14.49
N TRP A 399 -18.38 -1.35 -13.72
CA TRP A 399 -19.46 -0.51 -13.18
C TRP A 399 -20.12 0.33 -14.26
N ASP A 400 -19.34 1.16 -14.96
CA ASP A 400 -19.88 2.19 -15.86
C ASP A 400 -20.19 1.64 -17.25
N ILE A 401 -19.29 0.80 -17.82
CA ILE A 401 -19.41 0.34 -19.20
C ILE A 401 -20.29 -0.89 -19.27
N TYR A 402 -19.92 -1.94 -18.55
CA TYR A 402 -20.63 -3.21 -18.62
C TYR A 402 -22.00 -3.17 -17.96
N CYS A 403 -22.09 -2.76 -16.70
CA CYS A 403 -23.36 -2.76 -15.95
C CYS A 403 -24.30 -1.63 -16.33
N ASP A 404 -23.83 -0.37 -16.37
CA ASP A 404 -24.71 0.79 -16.55
C ASP A 404 -25.12 1.02 -17.99
N TRP A 405 -24.30 0.58 -18.94
CA TRP A 405 -24.60 0.73 -20.35
C TRP A 405 -24.89 -0.58 -21.06
N TYR A 406 -23.92 -1.48 -21.16
CA TYR A 406 -24.05 -2.62 -22.05
C TYR A 406 -25.17 -3.58 -21.68
N ILE A 407 -25.27 -3.95 -20.39
CA ILE A 407 -26.38 -4.79 -19.90
C ILE A 407 -27.73 -4.11 -20.19
N GLU A 408 -27.85 -2.81 -19.93
CA GLU A 408 -29.09 -2.08 -20.16
C GLU A 408 -29.46 -2.02 -21.66
N ILE A 409 -28.47 -1.90 -22.53
CA ILE A 409 -28.65 -1.97 -23.98
C ILE A 409 -29.15 -3.34 -24.41
N CYS A 410 -28.53 -4.41 -23.93
CA CYS A 410 -28.89 -5.78 -24.27
C CYS A 410 -30.32 -6.16 -23.91
N LYS A 411 -30.92 -5.55 -22.87
CA LYS A 411 -32.31 -5.88 -22.44
C LYS A 411 -33.34 -5.77 -23.56
N SER A 412 -33.18 -4.88 -24.53
CA SER A 412 -34.09 -4.77 -25.66
C SER A 412 -33.96 -5.93 -26.64
N ARG A 413 -32.76 -6.38 -26.87
CA ARG A 413 -32.45 -7.54 -27.76
C ARG A 413 -32.87 -8.84 -27.10
N LEU A 414 -32.58 -9.01 -25.81
CA LEU A 414 -32.94 -10.19 -25.01
C LEU A 414 -34.47 -10.41 -24.91
N ASN A 415 -35.26 -9.32 -24.90
CA ASN A 415 -36.71 -9.35 -24.82
C ASN A 415 -37.40 -9.15 -26.20
N GLY A 416 -36.63 -9.03 -27.27
CA GLY A 416 -37.11 -8.87 -28.64
C GLY A 416 -37.53 -10.18 -29.27
N GLU A 417 -38.14 -10.09 -30.47
CA GLU A 417 -38.58 -11.24 -31.24
C GLU A 417 -37.47 -11.88 -32.10
N ASP A 418 -36.34 -11.19 -32.29
CA ASP A 418 -35.21 -11.67 -33.08
C ASP A 418 -34.31 -12.58 -32.24
N ALA A 419 -34.48 -13.89 -32.42
CA ALA A 419 -33.74 -14.92 -31.68
C ALA A 419 -32.21 -14.85 -31.95
N GLN A 420 -31.79 -14.46 -33.16
CA GLN A 420 -30.38 -14.36 -33.51
C GLN A 420 -29.71 -13.17 -32.78
N GLN A 421 -30.37 -12.03 -32.74
CA GLN A 421 -29.87 -10.88 -32.00
C GLN A 421 -29.83 -11.16 -30.49
N ALA A 422 -30.82 -11.87 -29.96
CA ALA A 422 -30.84 -12.27 -28.56
C ALA A 422 -29.69 -13.23 -28.22
N ASP A 423 -29.42 -14.23 -29.07
CA ASP A 423 -28.29 -15.16 -28.90
C ASP A 423 -26.94 -14.44 -28.99
N THR A 424 -26.77 -13.56 -29.98
CA THR A 424 -25.56 -12.70 -30.10
C THR A 424 -25.31 -11.88 -28.83
N ALA A 425 -26.35 -11.23 -28.31
CA ALA A 425 -26.23 -10.45 -27.08
C ALA A 425 -25.83 -11.31 -25.87
N ARG A 426 -26.40 -12.51 -25.70
CA ARG A 426 -26.02 -13.45 -24.64
C ARG A 426 -24.57 -13.87 -24.73
N LYS A 427 -24.10 -14.22 -25.92
CA LYS A 427 -22.72 -14.65 -26.18
C LYS A 427 -21.72 -13.53 -25.84
N VAL A 428 -21.98 -12.30 -26.29
CA VAL A 428 -21.12 -11.17 -25.95
C VAL A 428 -21.16 -10.83 -24.45
N LEU A 429 -22.35 -10.87 -23.82
CA LEU A 429 -22.48 -10.66 -22.37
C LEU A 429 -21.62 -11.67 -21.56
N VAL A 430 -21.71 -12.95 -21.89
CA VAL A 430 -20.94 -14.00 -21.19
C VAL A 430 -19.45 -13.85 -21.47
N TRP A 431 -19.07 -13.58 -22.72
CA TRP A 431 -17.67 -13.46 -23.11
C TRP A 431 -16.99 -12.26 -22.42
N VAL A 432 -17.66 -11.10 -22.42
CA VAL A 432 -17.16 -9.90 -21.73
C VAL A 432 -17.06 -10.13 -20.23
N LEU A 433 -18.07 -10.78 -19.62
CA LEU A 433 -18.05 -11.09 -18.19
C LEU A 433 -16.88 -12.01 -17.85
N ASP A 434 -16.65 -13.09 -18.60
CA ASP A 434 -15.51 -13.99 -18.40
C ASP A 434 -14.18 -13.22 -18.36
N LYS A 435 -13.93 -12.35 -19.34
CA LYS A 435 -12.68 -11.58 -19.40
C LYS A 435 -12.58 -10.55 -18.27
N ALA A 436 -13.68 -9.86 -17.97
CA ALA A 436 -13.72 -8.89 -16.88
C ALA A 436 -13.46 -9.55 -15.50
N LEU A 437 -14.00 -10.75 -15.26
CA LEU A 437 -13.73 -11.51 -14.04
C LEU A 437 -12.24 -11.89 -13.94
N LYS A 438 -11.62 -12.32 -15.04
CA LYS A 438 -10.18 -12.64 -15.06
C LYS A 438 -9.31 -11.42 -14.76
N LEU A 439 -9.67 -10.23 -15.28
CA LEU A 439 -8.97 -8.98 -14.96
C LEU A 439 -9.16 -8.55 -13.50
N LEU A 440 -10.33 -8.82 -12.91
CA LEU A 440 -10.65 -8.45 -11.53
C LEU A 440 -10.11 -9.46 -10.49
N HIS A 441 -9.92 -10.72 -10.89
CA HIS A 441 -9.60 -11.81 -9.97
C HIS A 441 -8.40 -11.54 -9.03
N PRO A 442 -7.29 -10.95 -9.46
CA PRO A 442 -6.17 -10.62 -8.56
C PRO A 442 -6.57 -9.73 -7.38
N PHE A 443 -7.59 -8.91 -7.54
CA PHE A 443 -8.07 -7.96 -6.55
C PHE A 443 -9.19 -8.53 -5.67
N MET A 444 -10.16 -9.22 -6.29
CA MET A 444 -11.37 -9.78 -5.65
C MET A 444 -11.53 -11.28 -5.96
N PRO A 445 -10.67 -12.14 -5.40
CA PRO A 445 -10.60 -13.54 -5.82
C PRO A 445 -11.84 -14.37 -5.47
N PHE A 446 -12.55 -14.06 -4.39
CA PHE A 446 -13.64 -14.93 -3.93
C PHE A 446 -14.89 -14.77 -4.80
N ILE A 447 -15.38 -13.56 -5.00
CA ILE A 447 -16.57 -13.30 -5.80
C ILE A 447 -16.34 -13.63 -7.27
N THR A 448 -15.14 -13.39 -7.79
CA THR A 448 -14.84 -13.68 -9.19
C THR A 448 -14.77 -15.17 -9.46
N GLU A 449 -14.22 -15.97 -8.54
CA GLU A 449 -14.23 -17.44 -8.64
C GLU A 449 -15.65 -17.98 -8.63
N GLU A 450 -16.46 -17.55 -7.64
CA GLU A 450 -17.86 -18.01 -7.49
C GLU A 450 -18.71 -17.72 -8.74
N ILE A 451 -18.57 -16.51 -9.29
CA ILE A 451 -19.29 -16.15 -10.51
C ILE A 451 -18.76 -16.93 -11.71
N TYR A 452 -17.44 -17.07 -11.82
CA TYR A 452 -16.80 -17.77 -12.93
C TYR A 452 -17.25 -19.23 -13.02
N GLN A 453 -17.25 -19.95 -11.91
CA GLN A 453 -17.68 -21.35 -11.86
C GLN A 453 -19.15 -21.55 -12.25
N ALA A 454 -19.97 -20.53 -12.08
CA ALA A 454 -21.38 -20.54 -12.48
C ALA A 454 -21.61 -20.19 -13.96
N LEU A 455 -20.57 -19.79 -14.71
CA LEU A 455 -20.69 -19.49 -16.13
C LEU A 455 -20.63 -20.77 -16.97
N PRO A 456 -21.42 -20.86 -18.06
CA PRO A 456 -21.36 -21.99 -18.99
C PRO A 456 -19.98 -22.12 -19.64
N GLY A 457 -19.43 -23.33 -19.67
CA GLY A 457 -18.12 -23.61 -20.27
C GLY A 457 -16.92 -23.18 -19.43
N SER A 458 -17.13 -22.80 -18.16
CA SER A 458 -16.05 -22.53 -17.22
C SER A 458 -15.19 -23.77 -16.94
N ALA A 459 -13.89 -23.54 -16.68
CA ALA A 459 -12.99 -24.59 -16.18
C ALA A 459 -13.16 -24.74 -14.65
N GLU A 460 -12.41 -25.67 -14.05
CA GLU A 460 -12.48 -25.97 -12.61
C GLU A 460 -12.20 -24.72 -11.73
N THR A 461 -11.29 -23.85 -12.16
CA THR A 461 -10.98 -22.62 -11.44
C THR A 461 -10.52 -21.51 -12.40
N ILE A 462 -10.85 -20.27 -12.06
CA ILE A 462 -10.36 -19.08 -12.78
C ILE A 462 -8.85 -18.88 -12.60
N MET A 463 -8.27 -19.35 -11.49
CA MET A 463 -6.86 -19.14 -11.13
C MET A 463 -5.88 -19.69 -12.16
N THR A 464 -6.23 -20.76 -12.85
CA THR A 464 -5.38 -21.42 -13.85
C THR A 464 -5.65 -20.96 -15.28
N GLN A 465 -6.54 -19.98 -15.44
CA GLN A 465 -6.91 -19.48 -16.77
C GLN A 465 -5.90 -18.47 -17.30
N GLU A 466 -5.84 -18.39 -18.64
CA GLU A 466 -5.00 -17.39 -19.29
C GLU A 466 -5.48 -15.97 -18.98
N TRP A 467 -4.51 -15.10 -18.75
CA TRP A 467 -4.74 -13.65 -18.62
C TRP A 467 -5.30 -13.09 -19.92
N PRO A 468 -6.30 -12.18 -19.86
CA PRO A 468 -6.87 -11.55 -21.06
C PRO A 468 -5.84 -10.76 -21.84
N ASP A 469 -5.44 -11.28 -22.99
CA ASP A 469 -4.46 -10.67 -23.89
C ASP A 469 -5.14 -9.71 -24.86
N ALA A 470 -4.95 -8.41 -24.66
CA ALA A 470 -5.50 -7.36 -25.52
C ALA A 470 -5.04 -7.48 -26.99
N GLY A 471 -3.85 -8.02 -27.23
CA GLY A 471 -3.33 -8.24 -28.60
C GLY A 471 -4.09 -9.31 -29.39
N LYS A 472 -4.86 -10.16 -28.70
CA LYS A 472 -5.73 -11.17 -29.31
C LYS A 472 -7.19 -10.72 -29.41
N MET A 473 -7.53 -9.51 -28.94
CA MET A 473 -8.88 -8.96 -28.99
C MET A 473 -9.03 -8.02 -30.16
N THR A 474 -10.13 -8.18 -30.90
CA THR A 474 -10.47 -7.27 -31.98
C THR A 474 -11.04 -5.96 -31.42
N ALA A 475 -10.65 -4.83 -31.99
CA ALA A 475 -11.19 -3.52 -31.67
C ALA A 475 -11.72 -2.84 -32.94
N TRP A 476 -12.79 -2.06 -32.76
CA TRP A 476 -13.45 -1.32 -33.83
C TRP A 476 -13.44 0.20 -33.52
N PRO A 477 -12.34 0.91 -33.83
CA PRO A 477 -12.17 2.30 -33.39
C PRO A 477 -13.25 3.26 -33.90
N GLN A 478 -13.77 3.04 -35.15
CA GLN A 478 -14.79 3.90 -35.73
C GLN A 478 -16.15 3.71 -35.05
N GLU A 479 -16.56 2.45 -34.83
CA GLU A 479 -17.81 2.12 -34.14
C GLU A 479 -17.76 2.59 -32.68
N CYS A 480 -16.61 2.50 -32.05
CA CYS A 480 -16.40 3.02 -30.70
C CYS A 480 -16.59 4.54 -30.66
N ALA A 481 -15.94 5.28 -31.55
CA ALA A 481 -16.07 6.73 -31.62
C ALA A 481 -17.52 7.18 -31.96
N ASP A 482 -18.19 6.48 -32.86
CA ASP A 482 -19.60 6.76 -33.19
C ASP A 482 -20.51 6.50 -31.99
N PHE A 483 -20.25 5.45 -31.21
CA PHE A 483 -21.06 5.11 -30.04
C PHE A 483 -20.79 6.07 -28.88
N GLU A 484 -19.56 6.51 -28.67
CA GLU A 484 -19.23 7.53 -27.66
C GLU A 484 -19.94 8.85 -27.91
N VAL A 485 -20.02 9.29 -29.18
CA VAL A 485 -20.80 10.48 -29.56
C VAL A 485 -22.26 10.34 -29.17
N LEU A 486 -22.87 9.18 -29.40
CA LEU A 486 -24.25 8.89 -28.97
C LEU A 486 -24.42 8.90 -27.46
N MET A 487 -23.50 8.26 -26.74
CA MET A 487 -23.52 8.21 -25.27
C MET A 487 -23.44 9.62 -24.68
N ASP A 488 -22.56 10.46 -25.17
CA ASP A 488 -22.39 11.83 -24.69
C ASP A 488 -23.66 12.65 -24.92
N TYR A 489 -24.28 12.49 -26.09
CA TYR A 489 -25.53 13.13 -26.39
C TYR A 489 -26.68 12.63 -25.47
N ILE A 490 -26.80 11.31 -25.26
CA ILE A 490 -27.79 10.71 -24.37
C ILE A 490 -27.57 11.20 -22.93
N LYS A 491 -26.34 11.26 -22.45
CA LYS A 491 -26.01 11.79 -21.13
C LYS A 491 -26.44 13.24 -20.98
N ALA A 492 -26.14 14.08 -21.98
CA ALA A 492 -26.53 15.50 -21.97
C ALA A 492 -28.05 15.68 -21.96
N VAL A 493 -28.80 14.89 -22.76
CA VAL A 493 -30.27 14.88 -22.70
C VAL A 493 -30.78 14.46 -21.32
N ARG A 494 -30.24 13.41 -20.74
CA ARG A 494 -30.62 12.93 -19.40
C ARG A 494 -30.35 13.97 -18.32
N THR A 495 -29.23 14.67 -18.37
CA THR A 495 -28.89 15.75 -17.44
C THR A 495 -29.94 16.86 -17.50
N ILE A 496 -30.25 17.36 -18.69
CA ILE A 496 -31.25 18.41 -18.87
C ILE A 496 -32.65 17.93 -18.38
N ARG A 497 -33.04 16.71 -18.72
CA ARG A 497 -34.32 16.14 -18.26
C ARG A 497 -34.39 16.05 -16.74
N ASN A 498 -33.27 15.69 -16.11
CA ASN A 498 -33.17 15.61 -14.64
C ASN A 498 -33.26 16.99 -14.00
N ASP A 499 -32.52 17.97 -14.53
CA ASP A 499 -32.54 19.36 -14.05
C ASP A 499 -33.95 20.00 -14.14
N MET A 500 -34.67 19.62 -15.19
CA MET A 500 -36.06 20.06 -15.41
C MET A 500 -37.12 19.17 -14.70
N ASN A 501 -36.69 18.16 -13.91
CA ASN A 501 -37.56 17.19 -13.25
C ASN A 501 -38.58 16.52 -14.19
N VAL A 502 -38.17 16.19 -15.41
CA VAL A 502 -39.03 15.53 -16.41
C VAL A 502 -39.27 14.09 -16.02
N HIS A 503 -40.53 13.68 -15.96
CA HIS A 503 -40.89 12.29 -15.61
C HIS A 503 -40.24 11.30 -16.60
N PRO A 504 -39.60 10.19 -16.16
CA PRO A 504 -38.90 9.25 -17.02
C PRO A 504 -39.75 8.67 -18.17
N ALA A 505 -41.03 8.43 -17.95
CA ALA A 505 -41.95 7.90 -18.97
C ALA A 505 -42.32 8.92 -20.07
N LYS A 506 -41.99 10.21 -19.90
CA LYS A 506 -42.37 11.25 -20.87
C LYS A 506 -41.38 11.22 -22.05
N LYS A 507 -41.87 10.88 -23.21
CA LYS A 507 -41.11 10.86 -24.45
C LYS A 507 -41.24 12.20 -25.18
N THR A 508 -40.21 12.56 -25.97
CA THR A 508 -40.16 13.85 -26.68
C THR A 508 -39.61 13.67 -28.08
N SER A 509 -40.07 14.48 -29.00
CA SER A 509 -39.43 14.64 -30.31
C SER A 509 -38.13 15.46 -30.18
N MET A 510 -37.19 15.26 -31.07
CA MET A 510 -35.94 16.04 -31.09
C MET A 510 -35.39 16.22 -32.49
N THR A 511 -34.87 17.42 -32.76
CA THR A 511 -34.07 17.69 -33.96
C THR A 511 -32.61 17.78 -33.56
N ILE A 512 -31.75 17.03 -34.21
CA ILE A 512 -30.32 16.98 -33.91
C ILE A 512 -29.53 17.57 -35.08
N GLU A 513 -28.83 18.67 -34.84
CA GLU A 513 -27.85 19.26 -35.74
C GLU A 513 -26.51 18.59 -35.50
N THR A 514 -25.94 17.93 -36.50
CA THR A 514 -24.68 17.21 -36.40
C THR A 514 -23.96 17.11 -37.75
N ALA A 515 -22.63 17.10 -37.69
CA ALA A 515 -21.79 16.80 -38.84
C ALA A 515 -21.59 15.27 -39.05
N ASN A 516 -21.98 14.42 -38.08
CA ASN A 516 -21.93 12.96 -38.17
C ASN A 516 -23.32 12.33 -38.10
N PRO A 517 -24.18 12.51 -39.12
CA PRO A 517 -25.54 11.97 -39.12
C PRO A 517 -25.57 10.43 -39.11
N ALA A 518 -24.53 9.77 -39.65
CA ALA A 518 -24.46 8.31 -39.72
C ALA A 518 -24.48 7.65 -38.36
N ALA A 519 -23.75 8.18 -37.37
CA ALA A 519 -23.74 7.69 -35.99
C ALA A 519 -25.15 7.75 -35.36
N PHE A 520 -25.83 8.90 -35.52
CA PHE A 520 -27.17 9.10 -34.96
C PHE A 520 -28.25 8.29 -35.70
N GLN A 521 -28.11 8.03 -37.00
CA GLN A 521 -28.99 7.14 -37.76
C GLN A 521 -28.89 5.69 -37.27
N LYS A 522 -27.66 5.17 -37.18
CA LYS A 522 -27.40 3.83 -36.61
C LYS A 522 -27.84 3.72 -35.15
N GLY A 523 -27.73 4.83 -34.40
CA GLY A 523 -28.06 4.93 -32.99
C GLY A 523 -29.50 5.25 -32.65
N GLY A 524 -30.42 5.29 -33.62
CA GLY A 524 -31.82 5.71 -33.42
C GLY A 524 -32.55 4.91 -32.32
N ALA A 525 -32.34 3.60 -32.27
CA ALA A 525 -32.91 2.74 -31.23
C ALA A 525 -32.41 3.09 -29.81
N TYR A 526 -31.13 3.46 -29.68
CA TYR A 526 -30.55 3.89 -28.39
C TYR A 526 -31.08 5.26 -27.98
N LEU A 527 -31.25 6.19 -28.91
CA LEU A 527 -31.88 7.49 -28.62
C LEU A 527 -33.35 7.33 -28.18
N ALA A 528 -34.12 6.48 -28.86
CA ALA A 528 -35.50 6.19 -28.48
C ALA A 528 -35.61 5.64 -27.07
N ARG A 529 -34.69 4.78 -26.68
CA ARG A 529 -34.71 4.13 -25.36
C ARG A 529 -34.09 4.98 -24.26
N PHE A 530 -32.90 5.53 -24.48
CA PHE A 530 -32.08 6.15 -23.44
C PHE A 530 -32.20 7.67 -23.38
N ALA A 531 -32.53 8.34 -24.47
CA ALA A 531 -32.85 9.76 -24.52
C ALA A 531 -34.37 10.02 -24.49
N PHE A 532 -35.19 8.94 -24.47
CA PHE A 532 -36.66 8.99 -24.48
C PHE A 532 -37.20 9.73 -25.72
N ALA A 533 -36.57 9.53 -26.87
CA ALA A 533 -37.01 10.13 -28.13
C ALA A 533 -38.20 9.38 -28.73
N THR A 534 -39.20 10.10 -29.23
CA THR A 534 -40.27 9.58 -30.12
C THR A 534 -39.82 9.61 -31.58
N ASP A 535 -39.45 10.81 -32.03
CA ASP A 535 -38.98 11.07 -33.39
C ASP A 535 -37.67 11.84 -33.32
N VAL A 536 -36.70 11.43 -34.17
CA VAL A 536 -35.40 12.07 -34.28
C VAL A 536 -35.24 12.58 -35.73
N ALA A 537 -35.23 13.88 -35.90
CA ALA A 537 -34.86 14.51 -37.19
C ALA A 537 -33.40 14.91 -37.17
N LEU A 538 -32.64 14.51 -38.17
CA LEU A 538 -31.22 14.89 -38.33
C LEU A 538 -31.09 16.03 -39.35
N THR A 539 -30.24 17.01 -39.05
CA THR A 539 -29.97 18.15 -39.93
C THR A 539 -28.52 18.59 -39.83
N GLU A 540 -27.96 19.12 -40.92
CA GLU A 540 -26.63 19.75 -40.90
C GLU A 540 -26.66 21.13 -40.23
N LYS A 541 -27.83 21.82 -40.30
CA LYS A 541 -28.03 23.13 -39.69
C LYS A 541 -29.49 23.32 -39.30
N TYR A 542 -29.70 23.63 -38.03
CA TYR A 542 -31.03 23.94 -37.52
C TYR A 542 -31.48 25.35 -37.97
N THR A 543 -32.64 25.41 -38.59
CA THR A 543 -33.22 26.66 -39.12
C THR A 543 -34.53 27.03 -38.40
N GLY A 544 -34.95 26.25 -37.39
CA GLY A 544 -36.15 26.50 -36.62
C GLY A 544 -35.99 27.63 -35.61
N THR A 545 -37.11 28.01 -34.96
CA THR A 545 -37.11 28.96 -33.85
C THR A 545 -36.45 28.32 -32.61
N THR A 546 -35.75 29.13 -31.84
CA THR A 546 -35.23 28.73 -30.52
C THR A 546 -36.17 29.07 -29.36
N ASP A 547 -37.24 29.84 -29.64
CA ASP A 547 -38.24 30.15 -28.65
C ASP A 547 -39.13 28.92 -28.31
N GLY A 548 -39.20 28.58 -27.04
CA GLY A 548 -39.92 27.40 -26.56
C GLY A 548 -39.23 26.09 -26.87
N VAL A 549 -37.92 26.11 -27.10
CA VAL A 549 -37.09 24.95 -27.38
C VAL A 549 -35.96 24.85 -26.34
N VAL A 550 -35.76 23.66 -25.79
CA VAL A 550 -34.60 23.36 -24.95
C VAL A 550 -33.46 22.87 -25.79
N THR A 551 -32.30 23.49 -25.66
CA THR A 551 -31.13 23.17 -26.43
C THR A 551 -30.18 22.27 -25.64
N VAL A 552 -29.82 21.12 -26.20
CA VAL A 552 -28.79 20.20 -25.70
C VAL A 552 -27.53 20.42 -26.50
N VAL A 553 -26.39 20.65 -25.88
CA VAL A 553 -25.13 20.92 -26.55
C VAL A 553 -24.06 19.90 -26.16
N THR A 554 -23.47 19.25 -27.12
CA THR A 554 -22.28 18.40 -27.00
C THR A 554 -21.22 18.82 -28.03
N PRO A 555 -19.99 18.35 -27.91
CA PRO A 555 -18.96 18.66 -28.91
C PRO A 555 -19.32 18.24 -30.35
N ALA A 556 -20.09 17.16 -30.49
CA ALA A 556 -20.42 16.56 -31.78
C ALA A 556 -21.84 16.89 -32.30
N ALA A 557 -22.71 17.42 -31.47
CA ALA A 557 -24.12 17.64 -31.85
C ALA A 557 -24.80 18.73 -31.01
N ARG A 558 -25.84 19.33 -31.60
CA ARG A 558 -26.81 20.19 -30.90
C ARG A 558 -28.20 19.59 -31.04
N GLY A 559 -28.87 19.36 -29.94
CA GLY A 559 -30.23 18.87 -29.91
C GLY A 559 -31.22 20.00 -29.62
N PHE A 560 -32.36 19.98 -30.28
CA PHE A 560 -33.47 20.94 -30.10
C PHE A 560 -34.72 20.15 -29.72
N ILE A 561 -35.19 20.31 -28.48
CA ILE A 561 -36.32 19.58 -27.91
C ILE A 561 -37.44 20.57 -27.57
N PRO A 562 -38.68 20.40 -28.07
CA PRO A 562 -39.77 21.28 -27.76
C PRO A 562 -40.03 21.30 -26.24
N MET A 563 -39.99 22.48 -25.61
CA MET A 563 -40.15 22.64 -24.16
C MET A 563 -41.49 22.13 -23.67
N MET A 564 -42.54 22.31 -24.43
CA MET A 564 -43.91 21.86 -24.08
C MET A 564 -44.04 20.34 -24.01
N GLU A 565 -43.14 19.61 -24.68
CA GLU A 565 -43.06 18.15 -24.56
C GLU A 565 -42.29 17.70 -23.31
N LEU A 566 -41.43 18.55 -22.75
CA LEU A 566 -40.64 18.24 -21.55
C LEU A 566 -41.38 18.56 -20.27
N ILE A 567 -42.08 19.70 -20.18
CA ILE A 567 -42.66 20.21 -18.96
C ILE A 567 -44.20 20.40 -19.07
N ASP A 568 -44.87 20.31 -17.93
CA ASP A 568 -46.22 20.82 -17.71
C ASP A 568 -46.06 22.24 -17.17
N ARG A 569 -46.35 23.22 -18.02
CA ARG A 569 -46.11 24.65 -17.73
C ARG A 569 -46.73 25.11 -16.41
N GLU A 570 -47.95 24.66 -16.08
CA GLU A 570 -48.61 25.08 -14.84
C GLU A 570 -47.94 24.49 -13.60
N LYS A 571 -47.58 23.23 -13.67
CA LYS A 571 -46.90 22.57 -12.55
C LYS A 571 -45.51 23.16 -12.32
N GLU A 572 -44.76 23.43 -13.41
CA GLU A 572 -43.44 23.98 -13.33
C GLU A 572 -43.44 25.42 -12.81
N LEU A 573 -44.37 26.25 -13.25
CA LEU A 573 -44.55 27.58 -12.68
C LEU A 573 -44.83 27.56 -11.18
N LYS A 574 -45.69 26.63 -10.71
CA LYS A 574 -45.93 26.46 -9.27
C LYS A 574 -44.69 26.02 -8.51
N ARG A 575 -43.91 25.14 -9.09
CA ARG A 575 -42.61 24.68 -8.49
C ARG A 575 -41.63 25.82 -8.37
N LEU A 576 -41.41 26.55 -9.47
CA LEU A 576 -40.48 27.68 -9.53
C LEU A 576 -40.87 28.82 -8.59
N HIS A 577 -42.14 29.12 -8.48
CA HIS A 577 -42.63 30.10 -7.48
C HIS A 577 -42.30 29.66 -6.05
N LYS A 578 -42.50 28.40 -5.72
CA LYS A 578 -42.17 27.87 -4.39
C LYS A 578 -40.69 27.90 -4.10
N GLU A 579 -39.85 27.59 -5.08
CA GLU A 579 -38.40 27.67 -4.94
C GLU A 579 -37.91 29.13 -4.82
N LEU A 580 -38.49 30.03 -5.60
CA LEU A 580 -38.18 31.46 -5.51
C LEU A 580 -38.52 32.00 -4.10
N GLU A 581 -39.71 31.69 -3.57
CA GLU A 581 -40.09 32.07 -2.20
C GLU A 581 -39.11 31.52 -1.16
N LYS A 582 -38.64 30.28 -1.35
CA LYS A 582 -37.65 29.67 -0.45
C LYS A 582 -36.30 30.37 -0.54
N ALA A 583 -35.83 30.62 -1.75
CA ALA A 583 -34.55 31.30 -1.99
C ALA A 583 -34.58 32.76 -1.48
N GLU A 584 -35.72 33.47 -1.64
CA GLU A 584 -35.90 34.81 -1.09
C GLU A 584 -35.91 34.82 0.45
N LYS A 585 -36.54 33.81 1.08
CA LYS A 585 -36.49 33.66 2.56
C LYS A 585 -35.09 33.40 3.06
N GLU A 586 -34.33 32.51 2.40
CA GLU A 586 -32.95 32.25 2.74
C GLU A 586 -32.06 33.47 2.52
N ALA A 587 -32.21 34.17 1.41
CA ALA A 587 -31.48 35.42 1.13
C ALA A 587 -31.76 36.49 2.18
N ASN A 588 -33.01 36.64 2.60
CA ASN A 588 -33.40 37.58 3.64
C ASN A 588 -32.84 37.16 5.02
N MET A 589 -32.81 35.85 5.32
CA MET A 589 -32.20 35.33 6.54
C MET A 589 -30.72 35.69 6.59
N PHE A 590 -29.97 35.43 5.49
CA PHE A 590 -28.53 35.77 5.41
C PHE A 590 -28.30 37.28 5.46
N ARG A 591 -29.13 38.11 4.79
CA ARG A 591 -29.03 39.56 4.92
C ARG A 591 -29.25 40.05 6.36
N ASN A 592 -30.20 39.47 7.08
CA ASN A 592 -30.43 39.77 8.46
C ASN A 592 -29.27 39.35 9.38
N GLN A 593 -28.66 38.20 9.09
CA GLN A 593 -27.46 37.76 9.79
C GLN A 593 -26.28 38.71 9.55
N LEU A 594 -26.00 39.10 8.29
CA LEU A 594 -24.94 40.01 7.92
C LEU A 594 -25.14 41.44 8.49
N ASN A 595 -26.41 41.86 8.65
CA ASN A 595 -26.74 43.14 9.25
C ASN A 595 -26.77 43.11 10.80
N ASN A 596 -26.51 41.97 11.41
CA ASN A 596 -26.45 41.87 12.87
C ASN A 596 -25.06 42.29 13.36
N PRO A 597 -24.95 43.36 14.19
CA PRO A 597 -23.67 43.87 14.70
C PRO A 597 -22.87 42.86 15.53
N LYS A 598 -23.48 41.71 15.86
CA LYS A 598 -22.85 40.62 16.63
C LYS A 598 -22.34 39.48 15.77
N PHE A 599 -22.42 39.58 14.42
CA PHE A 599 -21.96 38.54 13.49
C PHE A 599 -20.50 38.81 13.10
#